data_adf0ad814e33c452812ae16e101252fa
#
_entry.id   adf0ad814e33c452812ae16e101252fa
#
_cell.length_a   1.000
_cell.length_b   1.000
_cell.length_c   1.000
_cell.angle_alpha   90.00
_cell.angle_beta   90.00
_cell.angle_gamma   90.00
#
_symmetry.space_group_name_H-M   'P 1'
#
loop_
_entity.id
_entity.type
_entity.pdbx_description
1 polymer ?
#
loop_
_entity_poly.entity_id
_entity_poly.type
_entity_poly.pdbx_seq_one_letter_code
_entity_poly.pdbx_strand_id
1 'polypeptide(L)'
;GELPIDETIHLDGLTGGDKVCITWEVEDLNLHLINSRKLGVRAIVTLHAWIEELCDLAVPMEIRGESDVAVKRQEYRVVELAVQKKDVLRVKKELTIPSGKPELHEILWQDLEVRGLDLRSEEGRVSAQGELFVFCLYSDGEEDHPLQWVEQALPFQAEVECQGCISEMIPRIES
;
A
#
# COMPACT_ATOMS: atom_id res chain seq x y z
N GLY A 1 20.93 8.74 7.43
CA GLY A 1 21.52 7.40 7.49
C GLY A 1 20.44 6.34 7.34
N GLU A 2 20.80 5.19 6.83
CA GLU A 2 19.92 4.03 6.71
C GLU A 2 20.16 3.09 7.90
N LEU A 3 19.09 2.55 8.45
CA LEU A 3 19.15 1.52 9.48
C LEU A 3 18.62 0.23 8.85
N PRO A 4 19.49 -0.74 8.53
CA PRO A 4 19.03 -2.00 7.95
C PRO A 4 18.24 -2.80 8.98
N ILE A 5 17.15 -3.41 8.52
CA ILE A 5 16.36 -4.39 9.27
C ILE A 5 16.53 -5.71 8.55
N ASP A 6 16.96 -6.73 9.28
CA ASP A 6 17.13 -8.09 8.78
C ASP A 6 16.50 -9.05 9.79
N GLU A 7 15.30 -9.53 9.45
CA GLU A 7 14.51 -10.41 10.30
C GLU A 7 13.97 -11.59 9.50
N THR A 8 13.86 -12.75 10.14
CA THR A 8 13.35 -13.97 9.53
C THR A 8 11.99 -14.31 10.12
N ILE A 9 10.97 -14.38 9.27
CA ILE A 9 9.63 -14.83 9.63
C ILE A 9 9.46 -16.28 9.18
N HIS A 10 9.01 -17.14 10.09
CA HIS A 10 8.69 -18.52 9.75
C HIS A 10 7.22 -18.63 9.36
N LEU A 11 6.97 -19.13 8.16
CA LEU A 11 5.64 -19.45 7.65
C LEU A 11 5.54 -20.96 7.45
N ASP A 12 4.60 -21.58 8.17
CA ASP A 12 4.33 -23.02 8.03
C ASP A 12 3.76 -23.32 6.65
N GLY A 13 4.29 -24.36 5.99
CA GLY A 13 3.83 -24.79 4.68
C GLY A 13 4.47 -24.08 3.49
N LEU A 14 5.38 -23.12 3.72
CA LEU A 14 6.08 -22.40 2.65
C LEU A 14 6.96 -23.33 1.83
N THR A 15 6.82 -23.28 0.50
CA THR A 15 7.67 -23.96 -0.48
C THR A 15 8.38 -22.97 -1.37
N GLY A 16 9.46 -23.39 -2.05
CA GLY A 16 10.32 -22.50 -2.84
C GLY A 16 9.67 -21.87 -4.09
N GLY A 17 8.43 -22.22 -4.41
CA GLY A 17 7.68 -21.68 -5.55
C GLY A 17 6.52 -20.76 -5.16
N ASP A 18 6.27 -20.58 -3.87
CA ASP A 18 5.12 -19.85 -3.39
C ASP A 18 5.31 -18.32 -3.50
N LYS A 19 4.22 -17.62 -3.80
CA LYS A 19 4.17 -16.17 -3.76
C LYS A 19 3.94 -15.73 -2.32
N VAL A 20 4.96 -15.17 -1.69
CA VAL A 20 4.85 -14.58 -0.36
C VAL A 20 4.48 -13.10 -0.50
N CYS A 21 3.42 -12.70 0.19
CA CYS A 21 3.01 -11.31 0.32
C CYS A 21 3.38 -10.83 1.73
N ILE A 22 3.94 -9.63 1.83
CA ILE A 22 4.33 -9.02 3.11
C ILE A 22 3.82 -7.58 3.13
N THR A 23 3.17 -7.22 4.21
CA THR A 23 2.89 -5.83 4.57
C THR A 23 3.54 -5.49 5.90
N TRP A 24 3.83 -4.23 6.11
CA TRP A 24 4.48 -3.78 7.33
C TRP A 24 3.87 -2.48 7.82
N GLU A 25 3.93 -2.27 9.13
CA GLU A 25 3.47 -1.06 9.80
C GLU A 25 4.43 -0.71 10.92
N VAL A 26 4.77 0.57 11.05
CA VAL A 26 5.55 1.08 12.20
C VAL A 26 4.57 1.47 13.29
N GLU A 27 4.50 0.68 14.36
CA GLU A 27 3.61 0.94 15.50
C GLU A 27 4.16 1.99 16.46
N ASP A 28 5.47 2.01 16.63
CA ASP A 28 6.16 2.96 17.53
C ASP A 28 7.52 3.34 16.95
N LEU A 29 7.85 4.62 17.01
CA LEU A 29 9.14 5.16 16.63
C LEU A 29 9.60 6.17 17.68
N ASN A 30 10.67 5.85 18.37
CA ASN A 30 11.27 6.73 19.37
C ASN A 30 12.71 7.10 19.01
N LEU A 31 12.96 8.41 18.97
CA LEU A 31 14.28 8.98 18.73
C LEU A 31 14.72 9.70 20.00
N HIS A 32 15.89 9.38 20.53
CA HIS A 32 16.44 10.07 21.69
C HIS A 32 17.91 10.45 21.50
N LEU A 33 18.24 11.62 21.96
CA LEU A 33 19.62 12.13 21.93
C LEU A 33 20.44 11.46 23.04
N ILE A 34 21.47 10.71 22.66
CA ILE A 34 22.43 10.12 23.61
C ILE A 34 23.50 11.14 23.98
N ASN A 35 24.05 11.85 22.98
CA ASN A 35 24.96 12.98 23.12
C ASN A 35 24.98 13.80 21.83
N SER A 36 25.77 14.88 21.79
CA SER A 36 25.85 15.81 20.63
C SER A 36 26.20 15.15 19.27
N ARG A 37 26.60 13.89 19.25
CA ARG A 37 27.01 13.15 18.03
C ARG A 37 26.36 11.78 17.89
N LYS A 38 25.44 11.42 18.79
CA LYS A 38 24.85 10.09 18.83
C LYS A 38 23.37 10.14 19.15
N LEU A 39 22.57 9.56 18.27
CA LEU A 39 21.14 9.33 18.44
C LEU A 39 20.88 7.85 18.71
N GLY A 40 19.95 7.57 19.62
CA GLY A 40 19.34 6.28 19.77
C GLY A 40 18.04 6.24 18.99
N VAL A 41 17.82 5.14 18.24
CA VAL A 41 16.59 4.87 17.51
C VAL A 41 16.00 3.59 18.05
N ARG A 42 14.71 3.62 18.36
CA ARG A 42 13.92 2.46 18.72
C ARG A 42 12.64 2.47 17.90
N ALA A 43 12.37 1.39 17.19
CA ALA A 43 11.12 1.21 16.45
C ALA A 43 10.48 -0.13 16.81
N ILE A 44 9.16 -0.19 16.74
CA ILE A 44 8.37 -1.42 16.74
C ILE A 44 7.73 -1.48 15.37
N VAL A 45 8.05 -2.54 14.64
CA VAL A 45 7.54 -2.77 13.28
C VAL A 45 6.76 -4.08 13.29
N THR A 46 5.48 -4.01 12.95
CA THR A 46 4.64 -5.19 12.79
C THR A 46 4.68 -5.63 11.33
N LEU A 47 4.95 -6.90 11.12
CA LEU A 47 5.00 -7.52 9.80
C LEU A 47 3.85 -8.52 9.66
N HIS A 48 3.04 -8.37 8.61
CA HIS A 48 2.04 -9.35 8.21
C HIS A 48 2.52 -10.07 6.95
N ALA A 49 2.70 -11.38 7.07
CA ALA A 49 3.12 -12.21 5.96
C ALA A 49 2.07 -13.30 5.69
N TRP A 50 1.75 -13.54 4.41
CA TRP A 50 0.87 -14.62 3.99
C TRP A 50 1.30 -15.19 2.65
N ILE A 51 0.79 -16.37 2.33
CA ILE A 51 1.03 -17.06 1.08
C ILE A 51 -0.25 -17.01 0.24
N GLU A 52 -0.12 -16.64 -1.02
CA GLU A 52 -1.21 -16.73 -2.00
C GLU A 52 -0.94 -17.87 -2.98
N GLU A 53 -1.85 -18.82 -3.00
CA GLU A 53 -1.83 -19.93 -3.95
C GLU A 53 -3.02 -19.82 -4.90
N LEU A 54 -2.74 -19.82 -6.19
CA LEU A 54 -3.75 -19.92 -7.24
C LEU A 54 -3.92 -21.38 -7.60
N CYS A 55 -5.13 -21.90 -7.39
CA CYS A 55 -5.44 -23.29 -7.76
C CYS A 55 -6.68 -23.36 -8.65
N ASP A 56 -6.61 -24.19 -9.67
CA ASP A 56 -7.76 -24.56 -10.48
C ASP A 56 -8.54 -25.69 -9.79
N LEU A 57 -9.76 -25.41 -9.38
CA LEU A 57 -10.61 -26.38 -8.71
C LEU A 57 -11.77 -26.79 -9.61
N ALA A 58 -11.80 -28.05 -10.02
CA ALA A 58 -12.95 -28.63 -10.70
C ALA A 58 -13.98 -29.12 -9.68
N VAL A 59 -15.13 -28.44 -9.62
CA VAL A 59 -16.22 -28.78 -8.70
C VAL A 59 -17.38 -29.39 -9.47
N PRO A 60 -17.85 -30.65 -9.12
CA PRO A 60 -19.01 -31.22 -9.73
C PRO A 60 -20.27 -30.47 -9.30
N MET A 61 -20.98 -29.89 -10.25
CA MET A 61 -22.18 -29.08 -10.00
C MET A 61 -23.47 -29.88 -10.06
N GLU A 62 -23.52 -30.95 -10.86
CA GLU A 62 -24.74 -31.73 -11.12
C GLU A 62 -24.41 -33.18 -11.42
N ILE A 63 -25.26 -34.10 -10.95
CA ILE A 63 -25.23 -35.52 -11.29
C ILE A 63 -26.47 -35.79 -12.14
N ARG A 64 -26.30 -36.32 -13.37
CA ARG A 64 -27.37 -36.69 -14.28
C ARG A 64 -27.38 -38.19 -14.50
N GLY A 65 -28.54 -38.79 -14.48
CA GLY A 65 -28.74 -40.13 -15.06
C GLY A 65 -29.26 -41.24 -14.16
N GLU A 66 -29.14 -41.21 -12.84
CA GLU A 66 -29.68 -42.27 -11.98
C GLU A 66 -30.48 -41.75 -10.79
N SER A 67 -31.61 -42.38 -10.50
CA SER A 67 -32.59 -41.95 -9.50
C SER A 67 -32.23 -42.34 -8.04
N ASP A 68 -31.27 -43.24 -7.82
CA ASP A 68 -30.97 -43.82 -6.52
C ASP A 68 -29.65 -43.31 -5.89
N VAL A 69 -29.18 -42.15 -6.30
CA VAL A 69 -27.95 -41.57 -5.75
C VAL A 69 -28.30 -40.57 -4.64
N ALA A 70 -27.79 -40.82 -3.43
CA ALA A 70 -27.86 -39.85 -2.32
C ALA A 70 -26.84 -38.74 -2.55
N VAL A 71 -27.30 -37.49 -2.71
CA VAL A 71 -26.44 -36.31 -2.93
C VAL A 71 -26.38 -35.47 -1.65
N LYS A 72 -25.17 -35.26 -1.15
CA LYS A 72 -24.90 -34.24 -0.11
C LYS A 72 -24.31 -33.01 -0.78
N ARG A 73 -24.98 -31.88 -0.68
CA ARG A 73 -24.46 -30.60 -1.13
C ARG A 73 -23.81 -29.86 0.02
N GLN A 74 -22.69 -29.21 -0.28
CA GLN A 74 -22.01 -28.33 0.65
C GLN A 74 -21.61 -27.04 -0.09
N GLU A 75 -21.93 -25.91 0.50
CA GLU A 75 -21.56 -24.59 -0.04
C GLU A 75 -20.24 -24.13 0.51
N TYR A 76 -19.39 -23.63 -0.37
CA TYR A 76 -18.11 -23.02 -0.02
C TYR A 76 -18.09 -21.59 -0.57
N ARG A 77 -17.53 -20.69 0.22
CA ARG A 77 -17.16 -19.36 -0.27
C ARG A 77 -15.71 -19.40 -0.68
N VAL A 78 -15.44 -19.05 -1.91
CA VAL A 78 -14.08 -18.97 -2.48
C VAL A 78 -13.82 -17.55 -2.97
N VAL A 79 -12.56 -17.16 -2.97
CA VAL A 79 -12.11 -15.90 -3.57
C VAL A 79 -11.48 -16.25 -4.91
N GLU A 80 -11.92 -15.58 -5.96
CA GLU A 80 -11.40 -15.75 -7.31
C GLU A 80 -10.71 -14.46 -7.74
N LEU A 81 -9.55 -14.57 -8.39
CA LEU A 81 -8.89 -13.46 -9.06
C LEU A 81 -9.57 -13.23 -10.41
N ALA A 82 -10.50 -12.30 -10.46
CA ALA A 82 -11.27 -12.03 -11.68
C ALA A 82 -10.43 -11.26 -12.72
N VAL A 83 -9.71 -10.24 -12.29
CA VAL A 83 -8.90 -9.38 -13.18
C VAL A 83 -7.67 -8.87 -12.41
N GLN A 84 -6.52 -8.87 -13.09
CA GLN A 84 -5.30 -8.22 -12.60
C GLN A 84 -4.79 -7.27 -13.68
N LYS A 85 -4.53 -6.02 -13.31
CA LYS A 85 -3.99 -5.00 -14.22
C LYS A 85 -2.90 -4.20 -13.52
N LYS A 86 -1.83 -3.90 -14.25
CA LYS A 86 -0.82 -2.93 -13.84
C LYS A 86 -1.02 -1.65 -14.62
N ASP A 87 -1.11 -0.53 -13.92
CA ASP A 87 -1.22 0.80 -14.51
C ASP A 87 -0.32 1.81 -13.79
N VAL A 88 -0.10 2.96 -14.41
CA VAL A 88 0.73 4.04 -13.86
C VAL A 88 -0.10 5.30 -13.78
N LEU A 89 -0.42 5.69 -12.55
CA LEU A 89 -1.06 6.96 -12.29
C LEU A 89 -0.02 8.07 -12.16
N ARG A 90 -0.21 9.17 -12.91
CA ARG A 90 0.62 10.37 -12.81
C ARG A 90 -0.16 11.48 -12.14
N VAL A 91 0.23 11.82 -10.92
CA VAL A 91 -0.34 12.96 -10.18
C VAL A 91 0.63 14.14 -10.30
N LYS A 92 0.12 15.28 -10.79
CA LYS A 92 0.86 16.54 -10.81
C LYS A 92 0.09 17.58 -9.99
N LYS A 93 0.71 18.05 -8.95
CA LYS A 93 0.16 19.06 -8.04
C LYS A 93 1.24 20.09 -7.72
N GLU A 94 0.79 21.29 -7.36
CA GLU A 94 1.67 22.36 -6.90
C GLU A 94 1.57 22.47 -5.38
N LEU A 95 2.71 22.57 -4.74
CA LEU A 95 2.83 22.79 -3.30
C LEU A 95 3.22 24.27 -3.10
N THR A 96 2.46 24.97 -2.28
CA THR A 96 2.69 26.38 -2.00
C THR A 96 3.31 26.55 -0.62
N ILE A 97 4.41 27.26 -0.55
CA ILE A 97 5.00 27.65 0.74
C ILE A 97 4.09 28.69 1.39
N PRO A 98 3.66 28.50 2.64
CA PRO A 98 2.84 29.46 3.36
C PRO A 98 3.53 30.83 3.51
N SER A 99 2.76 31.91 3.37
CA SER A 99 3.29 33.29 3.40
C SER A 99 4.01 33.69 4.69
N GLY A 100 3.85 32.92 5.76
CA GLY A 100 4.57 33.13 7.05
C GLY A 100 5.90 32.38 7.16
N LYS A 101 6.30 31.65 6.12
CA LYS A 101 7.58 30.92 6.08
C LYS A 101 8.53 31.59 5.07
N PRO A 102 9.85 31.48 5.28
CA PRO A 102 10.85 31.93 4.30
C PRO A 102 10.65 31.28 2.93
N GLU A 103 11.13 31.96 1.90
CA GLU A 103 11.11 31.44 0.55
C GLU A 103 11.99 30.20 0.41
N LEU A 104 11.57 29.26 -0.44
CA LEU A 104 12.31 28.05 -0.71
C LEU A 104 13.45 28.36 -1.69
N HIS A 105 14.68 28.12 -1.28
CA HIS A 105 15.87 28.20 -2.13
C HIS A 105 16.34 26.80 -2.57
N GLU A 106 16.46 25.87 -1.64
CA GLU A 106 16.95 24.51 -1.91
C GLU A 106 16.14 23.47 -1.13
N ILE A 107 15.72 22.39 -1.81
CA ILE A 107 15.11 21.23 -1.17
C ILE A 107 16.20 20.29 -0.68
N LEU A 108 16.24 20.04 0.63
CA LEU A 108 17.22 19.18 1.27
C LEU A 108 16.71 17.75 1.47
N TRP A 109 15.41 17.62 1.71
CA TRP A 109 14.73 16.34 1.90
C TRP A 109 13.29 16.44 1.44
N GLN A 110 12.79 15.36 0.85
CA GLN A 110 11.39 15.22 0.51
C GLN A 110 10.92 13.81 0.82
N ASP A 111 9.67 13.70 1.24
CA ASP A 111 8.99 12.44 1.46
C ASP A 111 7.56 12.51 0.94
N LEU A 112 7.08 11.39 0.41
CA LEU A 112 5.78 11.26 -0.22
C LEU A 112 5.10 9.99 0.28
N GLU A 113 3.89 10.14 0.80
CA GLU A 113 3.10 9.04 1.30
C GLU A 113 1.67 9.11 0.75
N VAL A 114 1.13 7.98 0.32
CA VAL A 114 -0.29 7.89 -0.04
C VAL A 114 -1.08 7.53 1.21
N ARG A 115 -2.04 8.37 1.58
CA ARG A 115 -2.91 8.20 2.74
C ARG A 115 -4.37 8.11 2.35
N GLY A 116 -5.16 7.42 3.19
CA GLY A 116 -6.62 7.37 3.02
C GLY A 116 -7.06 6.83 1.66
N LEU A 117 -6.31 5.88 1.08
CA LEU A 117 -6.61 5.31 -0.22
C LEU A 117 -7.92 4.51 -0.14
N ASP A 118 -8.93 4.97 -0.88
CA ASP A 118 -10.23 4.31 -1.08
C ASP A 118 -10.33 3.85 -2.54
N LEU A 119 -10.62 2.56 -2.71
CA LEU A 119 -10.74 1.91 -4.01
C LEU A 119 -12.17 1.45 -4.19
N ARG A 120 -12.76 1.70 -5.36
CA ARG A 120 -14.11 1.24 -5.68
C ARG A 120 -14.15 0.63 -7.06
N SER A 121 -14.70 -0.57 -7.12
CA SER A 121 -15.01 -1.22 -8.40
C SER A 121 -16.28 -0.63 -9.00
N GLU A 122 -16.22 -0.36 -10.29
CA GLU A 122 -17.34 0.08 -11.12
C GLU A 122 -17.34 -0.72 -12.40
N GLU A 123 -18.40 -0.59 -13.20
CA GLU A 123 -18.48 -1.28 -14.48
C GLU A 123 -17.33 -0.87 -15.41
N GLY A 124 -16.44 -1.81 -15.71
CA GLY A 124 -15.32 -1.61 -16.63
C GLY A 124 -14.15 -0.77 -16.08
N ARG A 125 -14.17 -0.37 -14.81
CA ARG A 125 -13.10 0.44 -14.21
C ARG A 125 -13.00 0.28 -12.69
N VAL A 126 -11.88 0.74 -12.17
CA VAL A 126 -11.67 0.94 -10.73
C VAL A 126 -11.38 2.41 -10.48
N SER A 127 -12.15 3.05 -9.61
CA SER A 127 -11.86 4.40 -9.13
C SER A 127 -10.98 4.31 -7.88
N ALA A 128 -10.01 5.20 -7.79
CA ALA A 128 -9.12 5.36 -6.66
C ALA A 128 -9.14 6.81 -6.20
N GLN A 129 -9.31 7.03 -4.91
CA GLN A 129 -9.22 8.37 -4.32
C GLN A 129 -8.39 8.30 -3.04
N GLY A 130 -7.72 9.38 -2.71
CA GLY A 130 -6.88 9.45 -1.53
C GLY A 130 -6.18 10.79 -1.43
N GLU A 131 -5.20 10.86 -0.55
CA GLU A 131 -4.36 12.02 -0.35
C GLU A 131 -2.89 11.65 -0.56
N LEU A 132 -2.18 12.48 -1.31
CA LEU A 132 -0.73 12.44 -1.39
C LEU A 132 -0.20 13.39 -0.30
N PHE A 133 0.29 12.82 0.79
CA PHE A 133 0.94 13.58 1.84
C PHE A 133 2.38 13.87 1.44
N VAL A 134 2.70 15.15 1.37
CA VAL A 134 4.03 15.64 0.95
C VAL A 134 4.69 16.29 2.16
N PHE A 135 5.88 15.85 2.49
CA PHE A 135 6.78 16.51 3.42
C PHE A 135 7.99 17.05 2.65
N CYS A 136 8.38 18.28 2.93
CA CYS A 136 9.53 18.91 2.32
C CYS A 136 10.34 19.69 3.36
N LEU A 137 11.59 19.31 3.54
CA LEU A 137 12.58 20.05 4.32
C LEU A 137 13.43 20.89 3.36
N TYR A 138 13.57 22.18 3.64
CA TYR A 138 14.25 23.10 2.75
C TYR A 138 15.08 24.16 3.47
N SER A 139 15.98 24.78 2.73
CA SER A 139 16.74 25.96 3.10
C SER A 139 16.25 27.19 2.34
N ASP A 140 16.29 28.36 2.96
CA ASP A 140 16.06 29.66 2.33
C ASP A 140 17.33 30.29 1.74
N GLY A 141 18.47 29.59 1.82
CA GLY A 141 19.74 30.02 1.26
C GLY A 141 20.62 30.88 2.19
N GLU A 142 20.12 31.23 3.37
CA GLU A 142 20.89 31.99 4.37
C GLU A 142 21.59 31.02 5.33
N GLU A 143 22.94 31.16 5.49
CA GLU A 143 23.77 30.21 6.28
C GLU A 143 23.38 30.14 7.76
N ASP A 144 22.90 31.23 8.34
CA ASP A 144 22.59 31.32 9.77
C ASP A 144 21.08 31.04 10.07
N HIS A 145 20.27 30.82 9.05
CA HIS A 145 18.84 30.55 9.25
C HIS A 145 18.57 29.07 9.54
N PRO A 146 17.61 28.78 10.43
CA PRO A 146 17.23 27.42 10.70
C PRO A 146 16.56 26.80 9.48
N LEU A 147 16.77 25.49 9.29
CA LEU A 147 16.06 24.73 8.27
C LEU A 147 14.55 24.86 8.44
N GLN A 148 13.88 24.97 7.34
CA GLN A 148 12.43 25.08 7.25
C GLN A 148 11.83 23.78 6.74
N TRP A 149 10.56 23.59 7.03
CA TRP A 149 9.81 22.45 6.50
C TRP A 149 8.38 22.86 6.16
N VAL A 150 7.80 22.15 5.24
CA VAL A 150 6.38 22.25 4.88
C VAL A 150 5.82 20.87 4.67
N GLU A 151 4.57 20.69 5.09
CA GLU A 151 3.81 19.49 4.84
C GLU A 151 2.43 19.87 4.31
N GLN A 152 1.92 19.08 3.39
CA GLN A 152 0.62 19.31 2.79
C GLN A 152 0.02 18.00 2.33
N ALA A 153 -1.28 17.81 2.61
CA ALA A 153 -2.09 16.76 2.03
C ALA A 153 -2.71 17.26 0.72
N LEU A 154 -2.44 16.58 -0.36
CA LEU A 154 -2.91 16.91 -1.72
C LEU A 154 -3.90 15.84 -2.16
N PRO A 155 -5.20 16.12 -2.20
CA PRO A 155 -6.18 15.13 -2.64
C PRO A 155 -5.96 14.76 -4.10
N PHE A 156 -6.12 13.49 -4.41
CA PHE A 156 -6.12 12.98 -5.78
C PHE A 156 -7.30 12.05 -6.02
N GLN A 157 -7.68 11.98 -7.26
CA GLN A 157 -8.68 11.03 -7.77
C GLN A 157 -8.21 10.50 -9.11
N ALA A 158 -8.44 9.22 -9.33
CA ALA A 158 -7.99 8.52 -10.52
C ALA A 158 -8.97 7.42 -10.92
N GLU A 159 -8.97 7.08 -12.18
CA GLU A 159 -9.70 5.97 -12.74
C GLU A 159 -8.73 5.08 -13.51
N VAL A 160 -8.85 3.78 -13.28
CA VAL A 160 -8.10 2.74 -14.01
C VAL A 160 -9.11 1.93 -14.80
N GLU A 161 -9.05 1.97 -16.13
CA GLU A 161 -9.87 1.12 -16.97
C GLU A 161 -9.55 -0.35 -16.70
N CYS A 162 -10.56 -1.15 -16.42
CA CYS A 162 -10.42 -2.56 -16.06
C CYS A 162 -11.55 -3.37 -16.68
N GLN A 163 -11.34 -3.87 -17.90
CA GLN A 163 -12.34 -4.69 -18.59
C GLN A 163 -12.69 -5.93 -17.77
N GLY A 164 -13.99 -6.19 -17.61
CA GLY A 164 -14.50 -7.28 -16.79
C GLY A 164 -14.67 -6.95 -15.31
N CYS A 165 -14.30 -5.74 -14.87
CA CYS A 165 -14.62 -5.27 -13.54
C CYS A 165 -16.12 -4.96 -13.42
N ILE A 166 -16.72 -5.36 -12.30
CA ILE A 166 -18.11 -5.04 -11.92
C ILE A 166 -18.15 -4.51 -10.49
N SER A 167 -19.24 -3.83 -10.13
CA SER A 167 -19.32 -3.10 -8.84
C SER A 167 -19.26 -3.98 -7.59
N GLU A 168 -19.55 -5.27 -7.70
CA GLU A 168 -19.49 -6.22 -6.59
C GLU A 168 -18.09 -6.77 -6.31
N MET A 169 -17.11 -6.49 -7.18
CA MET A 169 -15.73 -6.94 -7.00
C MET A 169 -15.01 -6.10 -5.96
N ILE A 170 -14.12 -6.74 -5.21
CA ILE A 170 -13.30 -6.09 -4.19
C ILE A 170 -11.93 -5.75 -4.79
N PRO A 171 -11.62 -4.47 -5.03
CA PRO A 171 -10.33 -4.08 -5.58
C PRO A 171 -9.25 -4.14 -4.50
N ARG A 172 -8.02 -4.50 -4.91
CA ARG A 172 -6.82 -4.47 -4.07
C ARG A 172 -5.67 -3.90 -4.87
N ILE A 173 -4.75 -3.24 -4.19
CA ILE A 173 -3.45 -2.82 -4.75
C ILE A 173 -2.37 -3.72 -4.16
N GLU A 174 -1.55 -4.26 -5.04
CA GLU A 174 -0.27 -4.87 -4.67
C GLU A 174 0.81 -3.78 -4.79
N SER A 175 1.53 -3.52 -3.70
CA SER A 175 2.66 -2.58 -3.63
C SER A 175 3.97 -3.26 -3.98
#